data_fe96f0cbdd481ed3704cf1c0cd6a040e
#
_entry.id   fe96f0cbdd481ed3704cf1c0cd6a040e
#
_cell.length_a   1.000
_cell.length_b   1.000
_cell.length_c   1.000
_cell.angle_alpha   90.00
_cell.angle_beta   90.00
_cell.angle_gamma   90.00
#
_symmetry.space_group_name_H-M   'P 1'
#
loop_
_entity.id
_entity.type
_entity.pdbx_description
1 polymer ?
#
loop_
_entity_poly.entity_id
_entity_poly.type
_entity_poly.pdbx_seq_one_letter_code
_entity_poly.pdbx_strand_id
1 'polypeptide(L)'
;MNHIFLVIICVSGALILFLGLIAYLIISDDKKKNKKQKNTENTDQALKFDTDLDKMIAAASDLKYSDSDLKELARLYIKTHKLGSKTSKDLDEKTKNKLEFISALAANPKASPKTVSFLNQELKKRSASYKKEIDAYEQMGLAKRKIKEEK
;
A
#
# COMPACT_ATOMS: atom_id res chain seq x y z
N MET A 1 59.97 2.55 -11.99
CA MET A 1 58.70 2.20 -11.37
C MET A 1 57.67 2.07 -12.48
N ASN A 2 57.04 0.93 -12.61
CA ASN A 2 56.26 0.57 -13.80
C ASN A 2 54.95 1.37 -13.87
N HIS A 3 54.77 2.13 -14.95
CA HIS A 3 53.52 2.88 -15.23
C HIS A 3 52.26 2.02 -15.10
N ILE A 4 52.37 0.71 -15.31
CA ILE A 4 51.32 -0.29 -15.12
C ILE A 4 50.84 -0.34 -13.66
N PHE A 5 51.78 -0.30 -12.67
CA PHE A 5 51.44 -0.30 -11.25
C PHE A 5 50.67 0.95 -10.82
N LEU A 6 51.05 2.10 -11.37
CA LEU A 6 50.38 3.38 -11.11
C LEU A 6 48.96 3.41 -11.69
N VAL A 7 48.76 2.85 -12.88
CA VAL A 7 47.42 2.73 -13.51
C VAL A 7 46.54 1.78 -12.69
N ILE A 8 47.04 0.65 -12.22
CA ILE A 8 46.28 -0.31 -11.39
C ILE A 8 45.82 0.34 -10.08
N ILE A 9 46.67 1.12 -9.42
CA ILE A 9 46.33 1.82 -8.18
C ILE A 9 45.27 2.89 -8.42
N CYS A 10 45.35 3.64 -9.52
CA CYS A 10 44.35 4.66 -9.85
C CYS A 10 42.97 4.05 -10.18
N VAL A 11 42.97 2.94 -10.94
CA VAL A 11 41.71 2.27 -11.31
C VAL A 11 41.06 1.61 -10.07
N SER A 12 41.84 0.95 -9.22
CA SER A 12 41.33 0.34 -8.00
C SER A 12 40.80 1.38 -7.00
N GLY A 13 41.48 2.52 -6.88
CA GLY A 13 41.04 3.63 -6.02
C GLY A 13 39.72 4.25 -6.50
N ALA A 14 39.56 4.46 -7.81
CA ALA A 14 38.35 4.98 -8.40
C ALA A 14 37.16 4.02 -8.19
N LEU A 15 37.38 2.71 -8.31
CA LEU A 15 36.33 1.69 -8.12
C LEU A 15 35.82 1.66 -6.66
N ILE A 16 36.74 1.77 -5.69
CA ILE A 16 36.39 1.80 -4.27
C ILE A 16 35.58 3.07 -3.94
N LEU A 17 35.98 4.22 -4.47
CA LEU A 17 35.21 5.47 -4.28
C LEU A 17 33.82 5.40 -4.90
N PHE A 18 33.68 4.77 -6.07
CA PHE A 18 32.40 4.60 -6.74
C PHE A 18 31.46 3.67 -5.95
N LEU A 19 31.98 2.56 -5.43
CA LEU A 19 31.23 1.64 -4.57
C LEU A 19 30.85 2.31 -3.24
N GLY A 20 31.72 3.11 -2.66
CA GLY A 20 31.44 3.91 -1.46
C GLY A 20 30.33 4.94 -1.68
N LEU A 21 30.29 5.58 -2.86
CA LEU A 21 29.25 6.54 -3.23
C LEU A 21 27.89 5.85 -3.39
N ILE A 22 27.85 4.69 -4.02
CA ILE A 22 26.61 3.89 -4.17
C ILE A 22 26.10 3.45 -2.79
N ALA A 23 26.98 2.94 -1.93
CA ALA A 23 26.62 2.55 -0.56
C ALA A 23 26.10 3.77 0.24
N TYR A 24 26.73 4.93 0.09
CA TYR A 24 26.28 6.17 0.73
C TYR A 24 24.90 6.61 0.25
N LEU A 25 24.62 6.52 -1.05
CA LEU A 25 23.29 6.86 -1.61
C LEU A 25 22.20 5.92 -1.11
N ILE A 26 22.49 4.61 -1.04
CA ILE A 26 21.56 3.60 -0.53
C ILE A 26 21.25 3.87 0.96
N ILE A 27 22.27 4.14 1.77
CA ILE A 27 22.13 4.43 3.20
C ILE A 27 21.44 5.79 3.43
N SER A 28 21.69 6.78 2.54
CA SER A 28 21.07 8.10 2.63
C SER A 28 19.57 8.06 2.28
N ASP A 29 19.18 7.22 1.33
CA ASP A 29 17.75 7.01 1.00
C ASP A 29 17.01 6.28 2.13
N ASP A 30 17.66 5.32 2.80
CA ASP A 30 17.08 4.67 3.97
C ASP A 30 16.95 5.62 5.17
N LYS A 31 17.88 6.56 5.36
CA LYS A 31 17.76 7.58 6.41
C LYS A 31 16.64 8.59 6.14
N LYS A 32 16.36 8.93 4.88
CA LYS A 32 15.20 9.78 4.51
C LYS A 32 13.87 9.04 4.64
N LYS A 33 13.84 7.74 4.36
CA LYS A 33 12.65 6.91 4.58
C LYS A 33 12.39 6.63 6.05
N ASN A 34 13.45 6.43 6.86
CA ASN A 34 13.31 6.15 8.29
C ASN A 34 12.93 7.38 9.14
N LYS A 35 13.15 8.62 8.69
CA LYS A 35 12.67 9.80 9.42
C LYS A 35 11.16 10.07 9.26
N LYS A 36 10.48 9.40 8.30
CA LYS A 36 9.02 9.44 8.18
C LYS A 36 8.29 8.18 8.70
N GLN A 37 9.03 7.18 9.18
CA GLN A 37 8.45 5.90 9.62
C GLN A 37 8.78 5.52 11.07
N LYS A 38 9.37 6.43 11.86
CA LYS A 38 9.62 6.22 13.28
C LYS A 38 8.69 7.11 14.11
N ASN A 39 7.40 6.88 13.95
CA ASN A 39 6.38 7.17 14.96
C ASN A 39 5.14 6.33 14.62
N THR A 40 5.12 5.12 15.11
CA THR A 40 3.91 4.46 15.61
C THR A 40 4.28 3.04 16.09
N GLU A 41 5.11 2.97 17.12
CA GLU A 41 4.97 1.99 18.17
C GLU A 41 4.89 2.80 19.45
N ASN A 42 3.67 3.12 19.84
CA ASN A 42 3.20 3.09 21.21
C ASN A 42 1.75 3.61 21.28
N THR A 43 0.85 2.69 21.66
CA THR A 43 -0.07 2.85 22.78
C THR A 43 -1.12 4.00 22.66
N ASP A 44 -2.42 3.59 22.63
CA ASP A 44 -3.57 4.41 23.09
C ASP A 44 -3.88 5.73 22.35
N GLN A 45 -3.68 5.76 21.02
CA GLN A 45 -4.55 6.61 20.22
C GLN A 45 -5.85 5.82 20.03
N ALA A 46 -6.93 6.31 20.62
CA ALA A 46 -8.27 5.85 20.34
C ALA A 46 -8.39 5.63 18.84
N LEU A 47 -8.61 4.35 18.42
CA LEU A 47 -8.67 4.01 17.00
C LEU A 47 -9.68 4.93 16.35
N LYS A 48 -9.26 5.79 15.44
CA LYS A 48 -10.11 6.73 14.71
C LYS A 48 -11.24 6.02 13.97
N PHE A 49 -11.02 4.74 13.67
CA PHE A 49 -11.95 3.87 12.97
C PHE A 49 -12.24 2.62 13.79
N ASP A 50 -13.49 2.18 13.73
CA ASP A 50 -13.89 0.88 14.26
C ASP A 50 -13.31 -0.25 13.40
N THR A 51 -13.07 -1.42 14.01
CA THR A 51 -12.58 -2.63 13.31
C THR A 51 -13.71 -3.48 12.75
N ASP A 52 -14.96 -3.11 13.00
CA ASP A 52 -16.14 -3.75 12.42
C ASP A 52 -16.18 -3.51 10.91
N LEU A 53 -16.39 -4.59 10.14
CA LEU A 53 -16.31 -4.55 8.67
C LEU A 53 -17.33 -3.60 8.05
N ASP A 54 -18.58 -3.64 8.53
CA ASP A 54 -19.65 -2.82 7.96
C ASP A 54 -19.42 -1.34 8.24
N LYS A 55 -18.92 -1.01 9.43
CA LYS A 55 -18.51 0.35 9.78
C LYS A 55 -17.31 0.81 8.97
N MET A 56 -16.37 -0.08 8.67
CA MET A 56 -15.22 0.23 7.82
C MET A 56 -15.65 0.50 6.38
N ILE A 57 -16.60 -0.27 5.84
CA ILE A 57 -17.17 -0.05 4.50
C ILE A 57 -17.92 1.29 4.45
N ALA A 58 -18.71 1.59 5.48
CA ALA A 58 -19.39 2.88 5.59
C ALA A 58 -18.39 4.04 5.64
N ALA A 59 -17.33 3.93 6.45
CA ALA A 59 -16.27 4.94 6.53
C ALA A 59 -15.52 5.10 5.20
N ALA A 60 -15.24 4.00 4.48
CA ALA A 60 -14.60 4.05 3.17
C ALA A 60 -15.43 4.80 2.12
N SER A 61 -16.75 4.81 2.26
CA SER A 61 -17.70 5.51 1.38
C SER A 61 -17.97 6.96 1.79
N ASP A 62 -17.59 7.35 3.01
CA ASP A 62 -17.92 8.66 3.58
C ASP A 62 -16.99 9.75 3.06
N LEU A 63 -17.56 10.81 2.49
CA LEU A 63 -16.83 11.93 1.90
C LEU A 63 -16.20 12.89 2.92
N LYS A 64 -16.48 12.73 4.21
CA LYS A 64 -15.87 13.56 5.27
C LYS A 64 -14.39 13.23 5.49
N TYR A 65 -13.96 12.01 5.15
CA TYR A 65 -12.59 11.58 5.34
C TYR A 65 -11.67 12.04 4.22
N SER A 66 -10.48 12.50 4.59
CA SER A 66 -9.40 12.86 3.66
C SER A 66 -8.72 11.61 3.08
N ASP A 67 -7.90 11.78 2.03
CA ASP A 67 -7.08 10.69 1.49
C ASP A 67 -6.15 10.08 2.54
N SER A 68 -5.60 10.90 3.43
CA SER A 68 -4.77 10.41 4.54
C SER A 68 -5.55 9.51 5.49
N ASP A 69 -6.78 9.88 5.83
CA ASP A 69 -7.67 9.11 6.68
C ASP A 69 -8.06 7.78 6.01
N LEU A 70 -8.40 7.84 4.73
CA LEU A 70 -8.76 6.66 3.94
C LEU A 70 -7.56 5.69 3.79
N LYS A 71 -6.35 6.21 3.71
CA LYS A 71 -5.14 5.39 3.70
C LYS A 71 -4.89 4.72 5.06
N GLU A 72 -5.15 5.42 6.15
CA GLU A 72 -5.08 4.86 7.50
C GLU A 72 -6.14 3.76 7.69
N LEU A 73 -7.38 4.02 7.25
CA LEU A 73 -8.46 3.03 7.23
C LEU A 73 -8.08 1.78 6.41
N ALA A 74 -7.47 1.96 5.23
CA ALA A 74 -6.98 0.85 4.41
C ALA A 74 -5.90 0.02 5.14
N ARG A 75 -4.97 0.67 5.86
CA ARG A 75 -3.98 -0.03 6.68
C ARG A 75 -4.61 -0.83 7.80
N LEU A 76 -5.60 -0.25 8.49
CA LEU A 76 -6.33 -0.93 9.55
C LEU A 76 -7.07 -2.14 8.98
N TYR A 77 -7.76 -1.99 7.85
CA TYR A 77 -8.45 -3.07 7.16
C TYR A 77 -7.50 -4.24 6.82
N ILE A 78 -6.34 -3.95 6.20
CA ILE A 78 -5.33 -4.95 5.86
C ILE A 78 -4.84 -5.72 7.11
N LYS A 79 -4.80 -5.06 8.26
CA LYS A 79 -4.33 -5.62 9.53
C LYS A 79 -5.39 -6.53 10.17
N THR A 80 -6.66 -6.15 10.10
CA THR A 80 -7.78 -6.77 10.82
C THR A 80 -8.55 -7.78 9.99
N HIS A 81 -8.65 -7.59 8.67
CA HIS A 81 -9.46 -8.43 7.78
C HIS A 81 -8.62 -9.19 6.76
N LYS A 82 -8.42 -10.49 7.00
CA LYS A 82 -7.75 -11.39 6.07
C LYS A 82 -8.77 -12.06 5.16
N LEU A 83 -8.50 -12.14 3.85
CA LEU A 83 -9.34 -12.88 2.90
C LEU A 83 -9.17 -14.39 3.03
N GLY A 84 -8.02 -14.86 3.54
CA GLY A 84 -7.71 -16.28 3.65
C GLY A 84 -7.26 -16.88 2.31
N SER A 85 -7.40 -18.20 2.18
CA SER A 85 -7.13 -18.93 0.93
C SER A 85 -8.45 -19.29 0.25
N LYS A 86 -8.49 -19.16 -1.08
CA LYS A 86 -9.66 -19.52 -1.87
C LYS A 86 -9.81 -21.04 -1.92
N THR A 87 -10.94 -21.54 -1.45
CA THR A 87 -11.24 -23.00 -1.38
C THR A 87 -12.22 -23.47 -2.46
N SER A 88 -12.95 -22.53 -3.09
CA SER A 88 -13.93 -22.84 -4.13
C SER A 88 -13.87 -21.80 -5.26
N LYS A 89 -14.52 -22.13 -6.40
CA LYS A 89 -14.71 -21.17 -7.51
C LYS A 89 -15.58 -20.01 -7.10
N ASP A 90 -16.63 -20.28 -6.34
CA ASP A 90 -17.60 -19.28 -5.91
C ASP A 90 -17.16 -18.60 -4.63
N LEU A 91 -17.40 -17.31 -4.54
CA LEU A 91 -17.11 -16.52 -3.35
C LEU A 91 -18.22 -16.72 -2.33
N ASP A 92 -17.86 -17.06 -1.11
CA ASP A 92 -18.79 -17.03 0.01
C ASP A 92 -19.20 -15.58 0.36
N GLU A 93 -20.32 -15.43 1.04
CA GLU A 93 -20.88 -14.12 1.40
C GLU A 93 -19.91 -13.29 2.26
N LYS A 94 -19.23 -13.94 3.18
CA LYS A 94 -18.25 -13.30 4.07
C LYS A 94 -17.06 -12.74 3.27
N THR A 95 -16.60 -13.46 2.26
CA THR A 95 -15.51 -12.99 1.39
C THR A 95 -15.97 -11.88 0.47
N LYS A 96 -17.20 -11.94 -0.07
CA LYS A 96 -17.80 -10.86 -0.86
C LYS A 96 -17.87 -9.56 -0.05
N ASN A 97 -18.37 -9.62 1.18
CA ASN A 97 -18.43 -8.46 2.07
C ASN A 97 -17.05 -7.85 2.35
N LYS A 98 -16.03 -8.69 2.53
CA LYS A 98 -14.66 -8.18 2.65
C LYS A 98 -14.18 -7.48 1.38
N LEU A 99 -14.46 -8.05 0.21
CA LEU A 99 -14.07 -7.43 -1.07
C LEU A 99 -14.84 -6.13 -1.34
N GLU A 100 -16.07 -5.97 -0.81
CA GLU A 100 -16.86 -4.75 -0.94
C GLU A 100 -16.16 -3.53 -0.34
N PHE A 101 -15.33 -3.70 0.69
CA PHE A 101 -14.50 -2.63 1.22
C PHE A 101 -13.58 -2.02 0.13
N ILE A 102 -13.03 -2.86 -0.76
CA ILE A 102 -12.16 -2.42 -1.86
C ILE A 102 -12.96 -1.55 -2.83
N SER A 103 -14.16 -2.01 -3.19
CA SER A 103 -15.07 -1.27 -4.06
C SER A 103 -15.50 0.06 -3.44
N ALA A 104 -15.82 0.07 -2.15
CA ALA A 104 -16.22 1.27 -1.42
C ALA A 104 -15.09 2.32 -1.39
N LEU A 105 -13.86 1.91 -1.07
CA LEU A 105 -12.71 2.79 -1.06
C LEU A 105 -12.38 3.33 -2.46
N ALA A 106 -12.39 2.47 -3.48
CA ALA A 106 -12.12 2.88 -4.86
C ALA A 106 -13.19 3.82 -5.43
N ALA A 107 -14.44 3.68 -4.98
CA ALA A 107 -15.55 4.54 -5.37
C ALA A 107 -15.53 5.93 -4.69
N ASN A 108 -14.72 6.11 -3.64
CA ASN A 108 -14.64 7.37 -2.93
C ASN A 108 -13.75 8.36 -3.71
N PRO A 109 -14.28 9.53 -4.15
CA PRO A 109 -13.50 10.52 -4.91
C PRO A 109 -12.38 11.15 -4.09
N LYS A 110 -12.42 11.08 -2.77
CA LYS A 110 -11.34 11.55 -1.88
C LYS A 110 -10.16 10.58 -1.83
N ALA A 111 -10.36 9.29 -2.15
CA ALA A 111 -9.28 8.33 -2.19
C ALA A 111 -8.38 8.57 -3.43
N SER A 112 -7.12 8.90 -3.21
CA SER A 112 -6.17 9.09 -4.30
C SER A 112 -5.88 7.76 -5.02
N PRO A 113 -5.45 7.80 -6.30
CA PRO A 113 -4.99 6.60 -7.00
C PRO A 113 -3.89 5.85 -6.25
N LYS A 114 -3.06 6.57 -5.48
CA LYS A 114 -2.00 5.96 -4.65
C LYS A 114 -2.58 5.16 -3.48
N THR A 115 -3.63 5.66 -2.85
CA THR A 115 -4.31 4.98 -1.74
C THR A 115 -5.05 3.74 -2.22
N VAL A 116 -5.74 3.81 -3.35
CA VAL A 116 -6.42 2.67 -3.96
C VAL A 116 -5.41 1.59 -4.39
N SER A 117 -4.35 1.99 -5.10
CA SER A 117 -3.28 1.09 -5.54
C SER A 117 -2.54 0.44 -4.35
N PHE A 118 -2.31 1.18 -3.28
CA PHE A 118 -1.72 0.65 -2.05
C PHE A 118 -2.56 -0.48 -1.47
N LEU A 119 -3.88 -0.28 -1.31
CA LEU A 119 -4.80 -1.32 -0.82
C LEU A 119 -4.77 -2.56 -1.70
N ASN A 120 -4.91 -2.39 -3.04
CA ASN A 120 -4.90 -3.47 -4.00
C ASN A 120 -3.61 -4.30 -3.91
N GLN A 121 -2.45 -3.65 -3.97
CA GLN A 121 -1.15 -4.33 -3.94
C GLN A 121 -0.93 -5.10 -2.63
N GLU A 122 -1.25 -4.51 -1.48
CA GLU A 122 -1.06 -5.17 -0.19
C GLU A 122 -2.00 -6.37 -0.01
N LEU A 123 -3.23 -6.28 -0.48
CA LEU A 123 -4.16 -7.40 -0.44
C LEU A 123 -3.73 -8.53 -1.38
N LYS A 124 -3.26 -8.23 -2.59
CA LYS A 124 -2.74 -9.23 -3.53
C LYS A 124 -1.50 -9.95 -3.00
N LYS A 125 -0.63 -9.27 -2.29
CA LYS A 125 0.54 -9.89 -1.63
C LYS A 125 0.11 -10.91 -0.57
N ARG A 126 -0.92 -10.57 0.21
CA ARG A 126 -1.40 -11.37 1.35
C ARG A 126 -2.39 -12.46 0.94
N SER A 127 -3.08 -12.27 -0.17
CA SER A 127 -4.19 -13.12 -0.63
C SER A 127 -4.07 -13.39 -2.12
N ALA A 128 -2.98 -14.06 -2.52
CA ALA A 128 -2.63 -14.31 -3.92
C ALA A 128 -3.70 -15.08 -4.69
N SER A 129 -4.49 -15.92 -4.00
CA SER A 129 -5.60 -16.68 -4.59
C SER A 129 -6.80 -15.82 -5.00
N TYR A 130 -6.90 -14.58 -4.49
CA TYR A 130 -7.99 -13.63 -4.77
C TYR A 130 -7.57 -12.46 -5.67
N LYS A 131 -6.45 -12.54 -6.38
CA LYS A 131 -5.94 -11.43 -7.21
C LYS A 131 -6.96 -10.93 -8.22
N LYS A 132 -7.68 -11.84 -8.89
CA LYS A 132 -8.69 -11.48 -9.90
C LYS A 132 -9.89 -10.78 -9.28
N GLU A 133 -10.34 -11.26 -8.14
CA GLU A 133 -11.47 -10.70 -7.41
C GLU A 133 -11.13 -9.33 -6.83
N ILE A 134 -9.92 -9.15 -6.29
CA ILE A 134 -9.42 -7.85 -5.80
C ILE A 134 -9.43 -6.83 -6.94
N ASP A 135 -8.92 -7.20 -8.12
CA ASP A 135 -8.95 -6.31 -9.29
C ASP A 135 -10.38 -6.01 -9.77
N ALA A 136 -11.26 -7.01 -9.78
CA ALA A 136 -12.64 -6.84 -10.20
C ALA A 136 -13.40 -5.87 -9.28
N TYR A 137 -13.23 -5.98 -7.96
CA TYR A 137 -13.89 -5.08 -7.00
C TYR A 137 -13.30 -3.67 -7.03
N GLU A 138 -12.00 -3.52 -7.27
CA GLU A 138 -11.39 -2.20 -7.52
C GLU A 138 -12.00 -1.55 -8.76
N GLN A 139 -12.05 -2.26 -9.89
CA GLN A 139 -12.63 -1.74 -11.14
C GLN A 139 -14.10 -1.38 -10.98
N MET A 140 -14.85 -2.19 -10.25
CA MET A 140 -16.26 -1.89 -9.93
C MET A 140 -16.38 -0.59 -9.13
N GLY A 141 -15.52 -0.37 -8.15
CA GLY A 141 -15.48 0.88 -7.38
C GLY A 141 -15.13 2.08 -8.24
N LEU A 142 -14.10 1.97 -9.08
CA LEU A 142 -13.70 3.04 -10.00
C LEU A 142 -14.80 3.37 -11.02
N ALA A 143 -15.55 2.38 -11.51
CA ALA A 143 -16.70 2.60 -12.39
C ALA A 143 -17.83 3.34 -11.65
N LYS A 144 -18.15 2.95 -10.41
CA LYS A 144 -19.13 3.66 -9.55
C LYS A 144 -18.73 5.13 -9.34
N ARG A 145 -17.43 5.42 -9.20
CA ARG A 145 -16.89 6.79 -9.05
C ARG A 145 -17.17 7.63 -10.29
N LYS A 146 -16.84 7.14 -11.49
CA LYS A 146 -17.07 7.85 -12.76
C LYS A 146 -18.52 8.24 -12.94
N ILE A 147 -19.44 7.32 -12.66
CA ILE A 147 -20.91 7.58 -12.77
C ILE A 147 -21.35 8.70 -11.81
N LYS A 148 -20.71 8.86 -10.65
CA LYS A 148 -21.03 9.93 -9.70
C LYS A 148 -20.45 11.29 -10.11
N GLU A 149 -19.33 11.31 -10.83
CA GLU A 149 -18.68 12.53 -11.32
C GLU A 149 -19.39 13.11 -12.55
N GLU A 150 -20.19 12.29 -13.28
CA GLU A 150 -20.94 12.70 -14.48
C GLU A 150 -22.35 13.23 -14.17
N LYS A 151 -22.79 13.23 -12.92
CA LYS A 151 -24.11 13.72 -12.45
C LYS A 151 -23.97 15.05 -11.71
#